data_fed55391fd4f378bc853e94e6e80799b
#
_entry.id   fed55391fd4f378bc853e94e6e80799b
#
_cell.length_a   1.000
_cell.length_b   1.000
_cell.length_c   1.000
_cell.angle_alpha   90.00
_cell.angle_beta   90.00
_cell.angle_gamma   90.00
#
_symmetry.space_group_name_H-M   'P 1'
#
loop_
_entity.id
_entity.type
_entity.pdbx_description
1 polymer ?
#
loop_
_entity_poly.entity_id
_entity_poly.type
_entity_poly.pdbx_seq_one_letter_code
_entity_poly.pdbx_strand_id
1 'polypeptide(L)'
;MKLEHNALYFKEKIANPCTGTHFQLADRSHFICNVLKGGSTSWEMFFAENRIVHTKIADCYADVKKCPDTSDIKIIQVRHPFERLLSTYRHLFKNGGWKSLDAAHLSDPKLEQDFIRLFSKSWPQFVEEVVIQNELYIKEDDLRNINHPGSWLKTHWAPYWWTCDVCGQLPDFVLKTETLPWDLPVLLESFGLESNLNFPDIRVTGSDDDFSEGNRVTKEFIGKYYSQLTRRQILELWEIYKTDFLLFDYSIDKYLEMLEEL
;
A
#
# COMPACT_ATOMS: atom_id res chain seq x y z
N MET A 1 26.53 1.79 1.09
CA MET A 1 26.52 1.54 -0.35
C MET A 1 25.24 0.90 -0.88
N LYS A 2 24.67 -0.17 -0.26
CA LYS A 2 23.39 -0.76 -0.71
C LYS A 2 22.15 0.06 -0.33
N LEU A 3 22.15 0.77 0.80
CA LEU A 3 21.04 1.66 1.23
C LEU A 3 20.88 2.89 0.33
N GLU A 4 21.99 3.44 -0.15
CA GLU A 4 21.97 4.53 -1.14
C GLU A 4 21.34 4.08 -2.47
N HIS A 5 21.50 2.80 -2.85
CA HIS A 5 20.94 2.26 -4.09
C HIS A 5 19.40 2.14 -4.01
N ASN A 6 18.86 1.74 -2.86
CA ASN A 6 17.40 1.68 -2.65
C ASN A 6 16.77 3.08 -2.56
N ALA A 7 17.43 4.02 -1.88
CA ALA A 7 17.01 5.42 -1.83
C ALA A 7 17.14 6.11 -3.20
N LEU A 8 18.20 5.79 -3.98
CA LEU A 8 18.37 6.24 -5.35
C LEU A 8 17.32 5.65 -6.29
N TYR A 9 16.98 4.37 -6.14
CA TYR A 9 15.97 3.72 -6.95
C TYR A 9 14.59 4.41 -6.89
N PHE A 10 14.21 4.90 -5.71
CA PHE A 10 13.00 5.72 -5.58
C PHE A 10 13.25 7.20 -5.95
N LYS A 11 14.49 7.73 -5.84
CA LYS A 11 14.82 9.13 -6.18
C LYS A 11 14.90 9.41 -7.67
N GLU A 12 15.35 8.46 -8.48
CA GLU A 12 15.54 8.70 -9.93
C GLU A 12 14.22 8.80 -10.72
N LYS A 13 13.07 8.51 -10.09
CA LYS A 13 11.76 8.54 -10.74
C LYS A 13 10.90 9.79 -10.46
N ILE A 14 11.49 10.88 -10.00
CA ILE A 14 10.77 12.15 -9.75
C ILE A 14 10.18 12.80 -11.03
N ALA A 15 10.39 12.21 -12.20
CA ALA A 15 9.98 12.78 -13.48
C ALA A 15 8.56 12.39 -13.94
N ASN A 16 7.80 11.55 -13.20
CA ASN A 16 6.44 11.15 -13.61
C ASN A 16 5.46 11.20 -12.43
N PRO A 17 4.55 12.16 -12.46
CA PRO A 17 3.79 12.60 -11.27
C PRO A 17 2.64 11.68 -10.84
N CYS A 18 2.45 10.51 -11.42
CA CYS A 18 1.26 9.71 -11.09
C CYS A 18 1.52 8.21 -11.28
N THR A 19 2.00 7.54 -10.24
CA THR A 19 2.34 6.12 -10.30
C THR A 19 1.26 5.19 -9.74
N GLY A 20 0.22 5.74 -9.11
CA GLY A 20 -0.84 5.00 -8.44
C GLY A 20 -2.15 4.94 -9.21
N THR A 21 -2.99 3.99 -8.82
CA THR A 21 -4.40 3.98 -9.20
C THR A 21 -5.15 5.01 -8.38
N HIS A 22 -6.08 5.74 -9.01
CA HIS A 22 -6.93 6.72 -8.33
C HIS A 22 -8.40 6.39 -8.50
N PHE A 23 -9.21 6.73 -7.52
CA PHE A 23 -10.65 6.85 -7.67
C PHE A 23 -10.97 8.32 -7.97
N GLN A 24 -11.58 8.57 -9.12
CA GLN A 24 -12.13 9.87 -9.47
C GLN A 24 -13.64 9.86 -9.22
N LEU A 25 -14.15 10.78 -8.42
CA LEU A 25 -15.57 10.92 -8.18
C LEU A 25 -16.29 11.51 -9.40
N ALA A 26 -17.62 11.37 -9.45
CA ALA A 26 -18.44 11.76 -10.60
C ALA A 26 -18.37 13.26 -10.93
N ASP A 27 -18.06 14.10 -9.96
CA ASP A 27 -17.85 15.54 -10.14
C ASP A 27 -16.56 15.88 -10.89
N ARG A 28 -15.68 14.87 -11.06
CA ARG A 28 -14.38 14.94 -11.73
C ARG A 28 -13.36 15.87 -11.09
N SER A 29 -13.61 16.36 -9.89
CA SER A 29 -12.73 17.29 -9.16
C SER A 29 -12.15 16.68 -7.89
N HIS A 30 -12.59 15.47 -7.51
CA HIS A 30 -12.07 14.78 -6.32
C HIS A 30 -11.39 13.47 -6.71
N PHE A 31 -10.15 13.33 -6.28
CA PHE A 31 -9.31 12.16 -6.55
C PHE A 31 -8.80 11.55 -5.26
N ILE A 32 -9.03 10.26 -5.10
CA ILE A 32 -8.51 9.50 -3.95
C ILE A 32 -7.41 8.57 -4.44
N CYS A 33 -6.18 8.76 -3.96
CA CYS A 33 -5.10 7.84 -4.28
C CYS A 33 -5.38 6.46 -3.67
N ASN A 34 -5.51 5.46 -4.55
CA ASN A 34 -5.84 4.09 -4.18
C ASN A 34 -4.57 3.30 -3.83
N VAL A 35 -4.18 3.32 -2.57
CA VAL A 35 -3.01 2.58 -2.09
C VAL A 35 -3.40 1.21 -1.60
N LEU A 36 -2.81 0.18 -2.19
CA LEU A 36 -3.02 -1.20 -1.76
C LEU A 36 -2.62 -1.38 -0.29
N LYS A 37 -3.46 -2.09 0.46
CA LYS A 37 -3.34 -2.29 1.92
C LYS A 37 -3.44 -1.01 2.77
N GLY A 38 -3.72 0.13 2.12
CA GLY A 38 -4.03 1.41 2.76
C GLY A 38 -5.53 1.71 2.89
N GLY A 39 -6.42 0.81 2.47
CA GLY A 39 -7.86 1.00 2.51
C GLY A 39 -8.57 0.89 1.15
N SER A 40 -7.86 0.48 0.10
CA SER A 40 -8.38 0.42 -1.28
C SER A 40 -9.70 -0.33 -1.42
N THR A 41 -9.81 -1.51 -0.80
CA THR A 41 -11.04 -2.32 -0.86
C THR A 41 -12.18 -1.67 -0.06
N SER A 42 -11.87 -0.97 1.05
CA SER A 42 -12.90 -0.24 1.81
C SER A 42 -13.53 0.86 0.98
N TRP A 43 -12.73 1.58 0.18
CA TRP A 43 -13.25 2.59 -0.74
C TRP A 43 -14.13 1.98 -1.83
N GLU A 44 -13.70 0.88 -2.46
CA GLU A 44 -14.50 0.19 -3.48
C GLU A 44 -15.87 -0.25 -2.91
N MET A 45 -15.86 -0.86 -1.72
CA MET A 45 -17.10 -1.26 -1.05
C MET A 45 -17.94 -0.05 -0.63
N PHE A 46 -17.31 1.00 -0.06
CA PHE A 46 -17.99 2.23 0.33
C PHE A 46 -18.75 2.86 -0.84
N PHE A 47 -18.09 2.98 -1.99
CA PHE A 47 -18.75 3.52 -3.19
C PHE A 47 -19.89 2.64 -3.67
N ALA A 48 -19.72 1.32 -3.66
CA ALA A 48 -20.75 0.37 -4.09
C ALA A 48 -21.98 0.39 -3.16
N GLU A 49 -21.77 0.33 -1.84
CA GLU A 49 -22.86 0.30 -0.84
C GLU A 49 -23.65 1.61 -0.82
N ASN A 50 -22.97 2.73 -0.95
CA ASN A 50 -23.61 4.05 -0.93
C ASN A 50 -24.01 4.56 -2.33
N ARG A 51 -23.84 3.73 -3.37
CA ARG A 51 -24.18 4.06 -4.77
C ARG A 51 -23.50 5.33 -5.28
N ILE A 52 -22.27 5.57 -4.81
CA ILE A 52 -21.46 6.71 -5.23
C ILE A 52 -20.81 6.39 -6.57
N VAL A 53 -21.09 7.22 -7.58
CA VAL A 53 -20.52 7.04 -8.92
C VAL A 53 -19.06 7.47 -8.90
N HIS A 54 -18.18 6.57 -9.31
CA HIS A 54 -16.75 6.83 -9.41
C HIS A 54 -16.14 6.12 -10.62
N THR A 55 -14.97 6.54 -11.02
CA THR A 55 -14.15 5.90 -12.06
C THR A 55 -12.82 5.49 -11.44
N LYS A 56 -12.41 4.24 -11.64
CA LYS A 56 -11.07 3.79 -11.27
C LYS A 56 -10.11 4.11 -12.40
N ILE A 57 -9.22 5.05 -12.16
CA ILE A 57 -8.17 5.43 -13.10
C ILE A 57 -6.95 4.56 -12.79
N ALA A 58 -6.71 3.57 -13.63
CA ALA A 58 -5.65 2.57 -13.41
C ALA A 58 -4.27 3.03 -13.87
N ASP A 59 -4.16 4.09 -14.66
CA ASP A 59 -2.92 4.37 -15.38
C ASP A 59 -2.76 5.86 -15.71
N CYS A 60 -2.35 6.62 -14.71
CA CYS A 60 -1.87 7.98 -14.97
C CYS A 60 -0.52 7.98 -15.75
N TYR A 61 0.20 6.86 -15.81
CA TYR A 61 1.44 6.73 -16.59
C TYR A 61 1.22 6.77 -18.08
N ALA A 62 0.17 6.10 -18.55
CA ALA A 62 -0.12 6.01 -19.99
C ALA A 62 -0.78 7.29 -20.52
N ASP A 63 -1.47 8.04 -19.65
CA ASP A 63 -2.18 9.26 -20.05
C ASP A 63 -2.18 10.30 -18.92
N VAL A 64 -1.20 11.20 -18.97
CA VAL A 64 -1.03 12.31 -18.00
C VAL A 64 -2.30 13.18 -17.87
N LYS A 65 -3.17 13.22 -18.89
CA LYS A 65 -4.43 13.97 -18.86
C LYS A 65 -5.47 13.36 -17.90
N LYS A 66 -5.24 12.14 -17.44
CA LYS A 66 -6.10 11.46 -16.46
C LYS A 66 -5.63 11.65 -15.02
N CYS A 67 -4.44 12.22 -14.83
CA CYS A 67 -3.95 12.53 -13.49
C CYS A 67 -4.66 13.75 -12.91
N PRO A 68 -4.81 13.84 -11.57
CA PRO A 68 -5.28 15.07 -10.93
C PRO A 68 -4.39 16.24 -11.35
N ASP A 69 -5.01 17.37 -11.63
CA ASP A 69 -4.29 18.62 -11.87
C ASP A 69 -4.20 19.48 -10.58
N THR A 70 -3.69 20.70 -10.70
CA THR A 70 -3.51 21.59 -9.55
C THR A 70 -4.81 22.12 -8.96
N SER A 71 -5.91 22.06 -9.71
CA SER A 71 -7.24 22.52 -9.30
C SER A 71 -8.06 21.41 -8.64
N ASP A 72 -7.62 20.15 -8.78
CA ASP A 72 -8.33 19.01 -8.23
C ASP A 72 -8.04 18.79 -6.75
N ILE A 73 -9.04 18.34 -6.02
CA ILE A 73 -8.91 17.95 -4.61
C ILE A 73 -8.32 16.55 -4.53
N LYS A 74 -7.15 16.46 -3.95
CA LYS A 74 -6.38 15.22 -3.81
C LYS A 74 -6.48 14.67 -2.40
N ILE A 75 -6.89 13.44 -2.29
CA ILE A 75 -7.09 12.73 -1.03
C ILE A 75 -6.19 11.51 -0.99
N ILE A 76 -5.57 11.26 0.15
CA ILE A 76 -4.84 10.04 0.41
C ILE A 76 -5.32 9.41 1.72
N GLN A 77 -5.59 8.10 1.69
CA GLN A 77 -5.73 7.33 2.92
C GLN A 77 -4.43 6.61 3.22
N VAL A 78 -3.91 6.83 4.41
CA VAL A 78 -2.66 6.22 4.89
C VAL A 78 -2.90 5.35 6.12
N ARG A 79 -2.02 4.40 6.30
CA ARG A 79 -1.90 3.55 7.46
C ARG A 79 -0.44 3.55 7.89
N HIS A 80 -0.16 3.28 9.16
CA HIS A 80 1.22 3.15 9.63
C HIS A 80 2.04 2.26 8.67
N PRO A 81 3.19 2.74 8.10
CA PRO A 81 3.92 2.03 7.04
C PRO A 81 4.26 0.58 7.40
N PHE A 82 4.68 0.33 8.63
CA PHE A 82 5.00 -1.02 9.09
C PHE A 82 3.74 -1.91 9.24
N GLU A 83 2.62 -1.36 9.67
CA GLU A 83 1.36 -2.11 9.71
C GLU A 83 0.87 -2.45 8.29
N ARG A 84 1.07 -1.55 7.34
CA ARG A 84 0.77 -1.79 5.93
C ARG A 84 1.65 -2.90 5.37
N LEU A 85 2.96 -2.87 5.66
CA LEU A 85 3.91 -3.89 5.24
C LEU A 85 3.52 -5.28 5.80
N LEU A 86 3.18 -5.37 7.09
CA LEU A 86 2.72 -6.61 7.70
C LEU A 86 1.39 -7.09 7.09
N SER A 87 0.46 -6.17 6.79
CA SER A 87 -0.78 -6.51 6.10
C SER A 87 -0.54 -7.09 4.71
N THR A 88 0.47 -6.59 3.99
CA THR A 88 0.90 -7.13 2.71
C THR A 88 1.42 -8.55 2.86
N TYR A 89 2.34 -8.78 3.80
CA TYR A 89 2.91 -10.10 4.05
C TYR A 89 1.81 -11.11 4.39
N ARG A 90 0.93 -10.78 5.33
CA ARG A 90 -0.18 -11.66 5.72
C ARG A 90 -1.09 -12.00 4.54
N HIS A 91 -1.46 -11.01 3.73
CA HIS A 91 -2.33 -11.22 2.59
C HIS A 91 -1.68 -12.08 1.50
N LEU A 92 -0.49 -11.70 1.05
CA LEU A 92 0.14 -12.33 -0.11
C LEU A 92 0.86 -13.64 0.27
N PHE A 93 1.61 -13.64 1.37
CA PHE A 93 2.51 -14.74 1.71
C PHE A 93 1.86 -15.76 2.62
N LYS A 94 1.06 -15.33 3.62
CA LYS A 94 0.41 -16.26 4.54
C LYS A 94 -0.92 -16.81 3.99
N ASN A 95 -1.78 -15.95 3.47
CA ASN A 95 -3.14 -16.30 3.05
C ASN A 95 -3.22 -16.61 1.55
N GLY A 96 -2.09 -16.68 0.85
CA GLY A 96 -2.05 -17.09 -0.55
C GLY A 96 -2.74 -16.13 -1.52
N GLY A 97 -2.89 -14.86 -1.14
CA GLY A 97 -3.51 -13.84 -1.98
C GLY A 97 -2.83 -13.65 -3.35
N TRP A 98 -1.58 -14.08 -3.48
CA TRP A 98 -0.88 -14.12 -4.76
C TRP A 98 -1.52 -15.08 -5.79
N LYS A 99 -2.27 -16.08 -5.34
CA LYS A 99 -2.98 -17.04 -6.21
C LYS A 99 -4.12 -16.39 -7.00
N SER A 100 -4.55 -15.19 -6.60
CA SER A 100 -5.51 -14.39 -7.37
C SER A 100 -4.87 -13.67 -8.56
N LEU A 101 -3.54 -13.77 -8.72
CA LEU A 101 -2.89 -13.35 -9.95
C LEU A 101 -3.47 -14.17 -11.11
N ASP A 102 -3.93 -13.47 -12.12
CA ASP A 102 -4.58 -14.05 -13.29
C ASP A 102 -3.75 -15.24 -13.85
N ALA A 103 -4.44 -16.32 -14.16
CA ALA A 103 -3.81 -17.50 -14.75
C ALA A 103 -3.00 -17.18 -16.02
N ALA A 104 -3.33 -16.10 -16.72
CA ALA A 104 -2.55 -15.60 -17.86
C ALA A 104 -1.13 -15.17 -17.47
N HIS A 105 -0.94 -14.65 -16.25
CA HIS A 105 0.37 -14.24 -15.74
C HIS A 105 1.20 -15.42 -15.21
N LEU A 106 0.56 -16.55 -14.89
CA LEU A 106 1.19 -17.76 -14.38
C LEU A 106 1.33 -18.84 -15.47
N SER A 107 1.12 -18.49 -16.74
CA SER A 107 1.25 -19.43 -17.87
C SER A 107 2.69 -19.88 -18.16
N ASP A 108 3.68 -19.13 -17.66
CA ASP A 108 5.09 -19.52 -17.70
C ASP A 108 5.45 -20.36 -16.47
N PRO A 109 5.77 -21.66 -16.61
CA PRO A 109 6.12 -22.54 -15.49
C PRO A 109 7.32 -22.07 -14.67
N LYS A 110 8.25 -21.33 -15.28
CA LYS A 110 9.40 -20.76 -14.58
C LYS A 110 8.97 -19.60 -13.69
N LEU A 111 8.12 -18.74 -14.19
CA LEU A 111 7.57 -17.61 -13.42
C LEU A 111 6.73 -18.11 -12.25
N GLU A 112 5.94 -19.17 -12.45
CA GLU A 112 5.17 -19.80 -11.38
C GLU A 112 6.10 -20.34 -10.27
N GLN A 113 7.18 -21.04 -10.62
CA GLN A 113 8.15 -21.56 -9.65
C GLN A 113 8.85 -20.42 -8.89
N ASP A 114 9.22 -19.35 -9.56
CA ASP A 114 9.83 -18.17 -8.93
C ASP A 114 8.85 -17.51 -7.96
N PHE A 115 7.57 -17.44 -8.27
CA PHE A 115 6.53 -16.95 -7.35
C PHE A 115 6.31 -17.90 -6.17
N ILE A 116 6.24 -19.21 -6.38
CA ILE A 116 6.13 -20.18 -5.28
C ILE A 116 7.32 -20.00 -4.31
N ARG A 117 8.54 -19.88 -4.83
CA ARG A 117 9.73 -19.62 -4.02
C ARG A 117 9.65 -18.28 -3.27
N LEU A 118 9.20 -17.22 -3.93
CA LEU A 118 9.03 -15.92 -3.33
C LEU A 118 8.03 -15.97 -2.17
N PHE A 119 6.86 -16.53 -2.41
CA PHE A 119 5.76 -16.52 -1.43
C PHE A 119 5.89 -17.59 -0.33
N SER A 120 6.89 -18.46 -0.41
CA SER A 120 7.25 -19.38 0.68
C SER A 120 8.13 -18.76 1.78
N LYS A 121 8.60 -17.52 1.58
CA LYS A 121 9.49 -16.83 2.53
C LYS A 121 8.81 -16.55 3.86
N SER A 122 9.53 -16.78 4.96
CA SER A 122 9.13 -16.34 6.30
C SER A 122 9.12 -14.80 6.41
N TRP A 123 8.51 -14.28 7.47
CA TRP A 123 8.49 -12.82 7.68
C TRP A 123 9.87 -12.17 7.71
N PRO A 124 10.87 -12.66 8.48
CA PRO A 124 12.21 -12.09 8.43
C PRO A 124 12.87 -12.19 7.06
N GLN A 125 12.65 -13.28 6.32
CA GLN A 125 13.17 -13.43 4.95
C GLN A 125 12.50 -12.46 3.98
N PHE A 126 11.19 -12.28 4.06
CA PHE A 126 10.48 -11.28 3.27
C PHE A 126 11.04 -9.87 3.53
N VAL A 127 11.21 -9.50 4.79
CA VAL A 127 11.77 -8.20 5.14
C VAL A 127 13.19 -8.05 4.60
N GLU A 128 14.06 -9.02 4.84
CA GLU A 128 15.47 -8.95 4.45
C GLU A 128 15.65 -8.98 2.93
N GLU A 129 15.13 -10.01 2.29
CA GLU A 129 15.46 -10.31 0.90
C GLU A 129 14.58 -9.51 -0.07
N VAL A 130 13.26 -9.43 0.21
CA VAL A 130 12.32 -8.81 -0.72
C VAL A 130 12.24 -7.30 -0.55
N VAL A 131 12.19 -6.80 0.70
CA VAL A 131 11.99 -5.37 0.96
C VAL A 131 13.33 -4.64 1.04
N ILE A 132 14.25 -5.09 1.90
CA ILE A 132 15.53 -4.39 2.14
C ILE A 132 16.50 -4.60 0.98
N GLN A 133 16.72 -5.85 0.57
CA GLN A 133 17.65 -6.18 -0.51
C GLN A 133 17.03 -6.02 -1.91
N ASN A 134 15.71 -5.81 -1.97
CA ASN A 134 14.97 -5.63 -3.21
C ASN A 134 15.19 -6.81 -4.20
N GLU A 135 15.13 -8.06 -3.69
CA GLU A 135 15.37 -9.28 -4.50
C GLU A 135 14.42 -9.38 -5.70
N LEU A 136 13.23 -8.78 -5.58
CA LEU A 136 12.29 -8.64 -6.69
C LEU A 136 12.80 -7.53 -7.64
N TYR A 137 14.00 -7.77 -8.24
CA TYR A 137 14.52 -6.87 -9.25
C TYR A 137 13.64 -6.96 -10.50
N ILE A 138 12.86 -5.93 -10.69
CA ILE A 138 12.07 -5.73 -11.91
C ILE A 138 12.82 -4.68 -12.72
N LYS A 139 13.12 -4.98 -13.97
CA LYS A 139 13.74 -4.02 -14.88
C LYS A 139 12.87 -2.76 -14.95
N GLU A 140 13.50 -1.62 -15.17
CA GLU A 140 12.81 -0.33 -15.18
C GLU A 140 11.65 -0.28 -16.18
N ASP A 141 11.81 -0.91 -17.35
CA ASP A 141 10.77 -0.99 -18.37
C ASP A 141 9.58 -1.85 -17.93
N ASP A 142 9.82 -2.90 -17.15
CA ASP A 142 8.77 -3.77 -16.62
C ASP A 142 7.98 -3.09 -15.48
N LEU A 143 8.61 -2.16 -14.74
CA LEU A 143 7.91 -1.36 -13.73
C LEU A 143 6.93 -0.35 -14.34
N ARG A 144 7.17 0.07 -15.57
CA ARG A 144 6.25 0.92 -16.33
C ARG A 144 5.08 0.14 -16.90
N ASN A 145 5.22 -1.18 -17.00
CA ASN A 145 4.16 -2.05 -17.44
C ASN A 145 3.30 -2.45 -16.24
N ILE A 146 2.17 -1.76 -16.05
CA ILE A 146 1.21 -2.06 -14.96
C ILE A 146 0.71 -3.51 -14.99
N ASN A 147 0.72 -4.12 -16.17
CA ASN A 147 0.31 -5.52 -16.34
C ASN A 147 1.43 -6.50 -15.97
N HIS A 148 2.65 -6.02 -15.68
CA HIS A 148 3.72 -6.92 -15.23
C HIS A 148 3.46 -7.33 -13.77
N PRO A 149 3.42 -8.64 -13.45
CA PRO A 149 3.07 -9.14 -12.12
C PRO A 149 3.94 -8.57 -11.01
N GLY A 150 5.22 -8.34 -11.30
CA GLY A 150 6.16 -7.77 -10.34
C GLY A 150 5.88 -6.30 -10.03
N SER A 151 5.41 -5.52 -10.99
CA SER A 151 4.99 -4.13 -10.79
C SER A 151 3.82 -4.06 -9.83
N TRP A 152 2.79 -4.85 -10.09
CA TRP A 152 1.63 -4.97 -9.21
C TRP A 152 2.01 -5.41 -7.79
N LEU A 153 2.90 -6.39 -7.67
CA LEU A 153 3.39 -6.84 -6.36
C LEU A 153 4.05 -5.70 -5.58
N LYS A 154 4.97 -4.96 -6.20
CA LYS A 154 5.67 -3.85 -5.54
C LYS A 154 4.75 -2.78 -5.00
N THR A 155 3.63 -2.49 -5.66
CA THR A 155 2.68 -1.48 -5.18
C THR A 155 2.04 -1.84 -3.83
N HIS A 156 2.11 -3.10 -3.40
CA HIS A 156 1.61 -3.52 -2.10
C HIS A 156 2.47 -3.04 -0.92
N TRP A 157 3.76 -2.79 -1.14
CA TRP A 157 4.68 -2.33 -0.09
C TRP A 157 5.51 -1.09 -0.44
N ALA A 158 5.44 -0.59 -1.69
CA ALA A 158 6.13 0.64 -2.06
C ALA A 158 5.68 1.81 -1.17
N PRO A 159 6.58 2.74 -0.80
CA PRO A 159 6.23 3.91 0.00
C PRO A 159 5.07 4.74 -0.60
N TYR A 160 4.30 5.40 0.25
CA TYR A 160 3.18 6.25 -0.17
C TYR A 160 3.65 7.42 -1.04
N TRP A 161 4.76 8.05 -0.64
CA TRP A 161 5.30 9.19 -1.37
C TRP A 161 5.62 8.83 -2.83
N TRP A 162 6.01 7.58 -3.08
CA TRP A 162 6.27 7.09 -4.42
C TRP A 162 4.98 6.67 -5.15
N THR A 163 4.08 5.97 -4.46
CA THR A 163 2.85 5.43 -5.06
C THR A 163 1.86 6.53 -5.43
N CYS A 164 1.76 7.58 -4.61
CA CYS A 164 0.80 8.69 -4.78
C CYS A 164 1.45 9.99 -5.22
N ASP A 165 2.74 10.00 -5.50
CA ASP A 165 3.49 11.22 -5.84
C ASP A 165 3.27 12.38 -4.83
N VAL A 166 3.21 12.05 -3.56
CA VAL A 166 2.89 13.01 -2.50
C VAL A 166 3.85 14.21 -2.48
N CYS A 167 5.10 14.03 -2.94
CA CYS A 167 6.09 15.10 -3.00
C CYS A 167 5.88 16.04 -4.20
N GLY A 168 5.33 15.55 -5.30
CA GLY A 168 5.01 16.33 -6.49
C GLY A 168 3.62 16.95 -6.43
N GLN A 169 2.68 16.27 -5.77
CA GLN A 169 1.30 16.70 -5.64
C GLN A 169 0.82 16.51 -4.20
N LEU A 170 1.00 17.53 -3.37
CA LEU A 170 0.54 17.45 -1.98
C LEU A 170 -0.96 17.16 -1.91
N PRO A 171 -1.37 16.19 -1.08
CA PRO A 171 -2.79 15.92 -0.86
C PRO A 171 -3.44 17.06 -0.06
N ASP A 172 -4.68 17.39 -0.41
CA ASP A 172 -5.50 18.36 0.34
C ASP A 172 -6.06 17.72 1.62
N PHE A 173 -6.31 16.39 1.58
CA PHE A 173 -6.77 15.62 2.73
C PHE A 173 -5.91 14.37 2.93
N VAL A 174 -5.48 14.16 4.16
CA VAL A 174 -4.79 12.94 4.61
C VAL A 174 -5.68 12.24 5.63
N LEU A 175 -6.19 11.07 5.28
CA LEU A 175 -7.00 10.23 6.16
C LEU A 175 -6.10 9.13 6.75
N LYS A 176 -5.91 9.12 8.04
CA LYS A 176 -5.22 8.01 8.70
C LYS A 176 -6.23 6.91 9.02
N THR A 177 -5.89 5.65 8.73
CA THR A 177 -6.74 4.51 9.10
C THR A 177 -7.06 4.49 10.60
N GLU A 178 -6.14 4.98 11.41
CA GLU A 178 -6.22 5.06 12.86
C GLU A 178 -7.25 6.08 13.35
N THR A 179 -7.44 7.16 12.60
CA THR A 179 -8.35 8.27 12.95
C THR A 179 -9.54 8.38 12.00
N LEU A 180 -9.68 7.44 11.06
CA LEU A 180 -10.70 7.45 10.01
C LEU A 180 -12.15 7.71 10.51
N PRO A 181 -12.60 7.17 11.66
CA PRO A 181 -13.96 7.44 12.15
C PRO A 181 -14.25 8.93 12.44
N TRP A 182 -13.20 9.72 12.71
CA TRP A 182 -13.35 11.16 12.98
C TRP A 182 -13.08 12.01 11.74
N ASP A 183 -12.16 11.57 10.86
CA ASP A 183 -11.73 12.34 9.69
C ASP A 183 -12.71 12.17 8.52
N LEU A 184 -13.28 10.97 8.36
CA LEU A 184 -14.16 10.65 7.24
C LEU A 184 -15.43 11.51 7.16
N PRO A 185 -16.17 11.79 8.27
CA PRO A 185 -17.33 12.67 8.22
C PRO A 185 -17.04 14.04 7.63
N VAL A 186 -15.89 14.63 8.02
CA VAL A 186 -15.45 15.95 7.51
C VAL A 186 -15.17 15.88 6.01
N LEU A 187 -14.53 14.79 5.55
CA LEU A 187 -14.30 14.60 4.12
C LEU A 187 -15.61 14.43 3.34
N LEU A 188 -16.56 13.63 3.85
CA LEU A 188 -17.84 13.39 3.18
C LEU A 188 -18.64 14.69 3.03
N GLU A 189 -18.64 15.55 4.04
CA GLU A 189 -19.24 16.88 3.94
C GLU A 189 -18.60 17.74 2.84
N SER A 190 -17.28 17.62 2.65
CA SER A 190 -16.59 18.33 1.56
C SER A 190 -17.01 17.86 0.17
N PHE A 191 -17.48 16.61 0.06
CA PHE A 191 -18.06 16.04 -1.18
C PHE A 191 -19.54 16.37 -1.37
N GLY A 192 -20.16 17.07 -0.41
CA GLY A 192 -21.60 17.28 -0.38
C GLY A 192 -22.39 16.00 -0.09
N LEU A 193 -21.75 15.01 0.53
CA LEU A 193 -22.36 13.75 0.96
C LEU A 193 -22.78 13.82 2.43
N GLU A 194 -23.69 12.93 2.81
CA GLU A 194 -24.07 12.81 4.22
C GLU A 194 -22.89 12.31 5.06
N SER A 195 -22.61 12.97 6.18
CA SER A 195 -21.48 12.65 7.05
C SER A 195 -21.62 11.33 7.82
N ASN A 196 -22.83 10.74 7.83
CA ASN A 196 -23.17 9.49 8.52
C ASN A 196 -23.14 8.26 7.62
N LEU A 197 -22.66 8.37 6.38
CA LEU A 197 -22.52 7.23 5.50
C LEU A 197 -21.61 6.16 6.11
N ASN A 198 -22.06 4.91 6.03
CA ASN A 198 -21.30 3.79 6.59
C ASN A 198 -20.08 3.49 5.74
N PHE A 199 -18.89 3.58 6.34
CA PHE A 199 -17.65 3.14 5.73
C PHE A 199 -17.33 1.72 6.19
N PRO A 200 -17.28 0.74 5.25
CA PRO A 200 -17.15 -0.65 5.65
C PRO A 200 -15.82 -0.94 6.33
N ASP A 201 -15.87 -1.56 7.49
CA ASP A 201 -14.69 -2.07 8.19
C ASP A 201 -14.32 -3.46 7.67
N ILE A 202 -13.60 -3.51 6.56
CA ILE A 202 -13.14 -4.78 5.96
C ILE A 202 -11.94 -5.41 6.67
N ARG A 203 -11.50 -4.86 7.78
CA ARG A 203 -10.46 -5.52 8.59
C ARG A 203 -10.88 -6.91 9.05
N VAL A 204 -12.17 -7.20 8.98
CA VAL A 204 -12.84 -8.44 9.42
C VAL A 204 -13.07 -9.44 8.26
N THR A 205 -12.96 -9.03 7.00
CA THR A 205 -13.21 -9.90 5.84
C THR A 205 -11.94 -10.57 5.37
N GLY A 206 -11.50 -11.63 6.03
CA GLY A 206 -10.55 -12.59 5.50
C GLY A 206 -11.30 -13.79 4.90
N SER A 207 -10.72 -14.45 3.90
CA SER A 207 -11.24 -15.72 3.42
C SER A 207 -11.32 -16.75 4.55
N ASP A 208 -12.37 -17.51 4.60
CA ASP A 208 -12.72 -18.46 5.70
C ASP A 208 -11.71 -19.60 5.92
N ASP A 209 -10.64 -19.70 5.13
CA ASP A 209 -9.79 -20.90 5.07
C ASP A 209 -8.61 -20.93 6.05
N ASP A 210 -8.31 -19.85 6.77
CA ASP A 210 -7.28 -19.86 7.82
C ASP A 210 -7.78 -19.24 9.12
N PHE A 211 -8.49 -20.02 9.88
CA PHE A 211 -9.07 -19.64 11.19
C PHE A 211 -8.03 -19.22 12.23
N SER A 212 -6.74 -19.49 12.02
CA SER A 212 -5.71 -19.17 13.01
C SER A 212 -5.33 -17.68 13.02
N GLU A 213 -5.33 -17.02 11.86
CA GLU A 213 -4.95 -15.61 11.72
C GLU A 213 -5.84 -14.79 10.75
N GLY A 214 -6.68 -15.44 9.93
CA GLY A 214 -7.34 -14.85 8.76
C GLY A 214 -8.18 -13.61 9.02
N ASN A 215 -9.04 -13.66 10.02
CA ASN A 215 -10.04 -12.62 10.27
C ASN A 215 -9.62 -11.59 11.32
N ARG A 216 -8.40 -11.66 11.86
CA ARG A 216 -7.96 -10.73 12.89
C ARG A 216 -7.26 -9.51 12.30
N VAL A 217 -7.44 -8.39 12.99
CA VAL A 217 -6.80 -7.11 12.61
C VAL A 217 -5.29 -7.23 12.64
N THR A 218 -4.59 -6.78 11.61
CA THR A 218 -3.11 -6.83 11.54
C THR A 218 -2.45 -6.27 12.80
N LYS A 219 -3.05 -5.26 13.43
CA LYS A 219 -2.57 -4.63 14.67
C LYS A 219 -2.35 -5.64 15.81
N GLU A 220 -3.15 -6.69 15.90
CA GLU A 220 -3.04 -7.73 16.93
C GLU A 220 -1.79 -8.60 16.77
N PHE A 221 -1.18 -8.61 15.58
CA PHE A 221 -0.02 -9.43 15.25
C PHE A 221 1.31 -8.67 15.22
N ILE A 222 1.30 -7.36 15.43
CA ILE A 222 2.51 -6.54 15.36
C ILE A 222 3.62 -7.11 16.23
N GLY A 223 3.35 -7.35 17.53
CA GLY A 223 4.32 -7.92 18.44
C GLY A 223 4.87 -9.26 17.97
N LYS A 224 3.97 -10.18 17.55
CA LYS A 224 4.34 -11.53 17.07
C LYS A 224 5.32 -11.50 15.89
N TYR A 225 5.13 -10.55 14.96
CA TYR A 225 5.94 -10.51 13.74
C TYR A 225 7.19 -9.64 13.91
N TYR A 226 7.06 -8.44 14.48
CA TYR A 226 8.16 -7.50 14.57
C TYR A 226 9.21 -7.92 15.60
N SER A 227 8.86 -8.67 16.65
CA SER A 227 9.83 -9.28 17.57
C SER A 227 10.75 -10.33 16.93
N GLN A 228 10.42 -10.81 15.73
CA GLN A 228 11.29 -11.71 14.97
C GLN A 228 12.38 -10.98 14.16
N LEU A 229 12.30 -9.66 14.06
CA LEU A 229 13.26 -8.85 13.33
C LEU A 229 14.39 -8.37 14.22
N THR A 230 15.54 -8.13 13.65
CA THR A 230 16.67 -7.48 14.31
C THR A 230 16.48 -5.96 14.32
N ARG A 231 17.13 -5.28 15.28
CA ARG A 231 17.18 -3.80 15.32
C ARG A 231 17.67 -3.21 13.99
N ARG A 232 18.66 -3.84 13.36
CA ARG A 232 19.16 -3.44 12.04
C ARG A 232 18.04 -3.44 11.01
N GLN A 233 17.27 -4.52 10.93
CA GLN A 233 16.17 -4.63 9.96
C GLN A 233 15.08 -3.57 10.19
N ILE A 234 14.73 -3.29 11.44
CA ILE A 234 13.77 -2.22 11.78
C ILE A 234 14.28 -0.86 11.29
N LEU A 235 15.56 -0.54 11.54
CA LEU A 235 16.15 0.73 11.12
C LEU A 235 16.29 0.83 9.60
N GLU A 236 16.62 -0.25 8.92
CA GLU A 236 16.67 -0.28 7.44
C GLU A 236 15.28 -0.14 6.81
N LEU A 237 14.25 -0.76 7.40
CA LEU A 237 12.86 -0.52 7.00
C LEU A 237 12.47 0.94 7.21
N TRP A 238 12.85 1.54 8.36
CA TRP A 238 12.57 2.95 8.62
C TRP A 238 13.23 3.85 7.57
N GLU A 239 14.47 3.60 7.17
CA GLU A 239 15.13 4.39 6.10
C GLU A 239 14.39 4.28 4.77
N ILE A 240 13.83 3.11 4.43
CA ILE A 240 13.01 2.92 3.22
C ILE A 240 11.74 3.76 3.25
N TYR A 241 11.06 3.77 4.41
CA TYR A 241 9.76 4.44 4.58
C TYR A 241 9.88 5.82 5.25
N LYS A 242 11.08 6.33 5.49
CA LYS A 242 11.36 7.56 6.25
C LYS A 242 10.52 8.75 5.81
N THR A 243 10.38 8.93 4.52
CA THR A 243 9.56 10.02 3.96
C THR A 243 8.10 9.88 4.37
N ASP A 244 7.54 8.66 4.32
CA ASP A 244 6.16 8.41 4.77
C ASP A 244 6.01 8.66 6.28
N PHE A 245 6.98 8.23 7.09
CA PHE A 245 6.98 8.49 8.53
C PHE A 245 6.96 9.99 8.83
N LEU A 246 7.78 10.77 8.14
CA LEU A 246 7.87 12.21 8.33
C LEU A 246 6.64 12.96 7.80
N LEU A 247 6.14 12.59 6.61
CA LEU A 247 5.00 13.25 5.99
C LEU A 247 3.69 13.01 6.76
N PHE A 248 3.54 11.82 7.32
CA PHE A 248 2.30 11.42 7.97
C PHE A 248 2.41 11.31 9.50
N ASP A 249 3.47 11.86 10.08
CA ASP A 249 3.67 11.92 11.55
C ASP A 249 3.48 10.55 12.22
N TYR A 250 4.26 9.56 11.76
CA TYR A 250 4.36 8.24 12.37
C TYR A 250 5.69 8.07 13.11
N SER A 251 5.73 7.20 14.14
CA SER A 251 6.94 6.85 14.89
C SER A 251 7.28 5.37 14.79
N ILE A 252 8.57 5.04 14.89
CA ILE A 252 9.07 3.68 15.01
C ILE A 252 9.28 3.22 16.45
N ASP A 253 9.12 4.10 17.44
CA ASP A 253 9.55 3.87 18.84
C ASP A 253 8.98 2.57 19.39
N LYS A 254 7.68 2.37 19.24
CA LYS A 254 6.98 1.14 19.64
C LYS A 254 7.63 -0.14 19.08
N TYR A 255 8.21 -0.10 17.88
CA TYR A 255 8.85 -1.27 17.24
C TYR A 255 10.27 -1.49 17.75
N LEU A 256 10.96 -0.44 18.18
CA LEU A 256 12.27 -0.53 18.85
C LEU A 256 12.13 -1.03 20.27
N GLU A 257 11.12 -0.56 21.01
CA GLU A 257 10.80 -1.00 22.38
C GLU A 257 10.53 -2.51 22.45
N MET A 258 9.79 -3.07 21.48
CA MET A 258 9.53 -4.51 21.41
C MET A 258 10.80 -5.39 21.32
N LEU A 259 11.94 -4.82 20.92
CA LEU A 259 13.21 -5.55 20.84
C LEU A 259 14.04 -5.44 22.12
N GLU A 260 13.71 -4.53 23.01
CA GLU A 260 14.38 -4.33 24.30
C GLU A 260 13.77 -5.20 25.41
N GLU A 261 12.55 -5.71 25.17
CA GLU A 261 11.82 -6.59 26.11
C GLU A 261 12.17 -8.08 25.93
N LEU A 262 13.03 -8.44 24.95
CA LEU A 262 13.49 -9.81 24.66
C LEU A 262 14.91 -10.05 25.17
#